data_5b18f0daf21c514239ec3846134e0a3b
#
_entry.id   5b18f0daf21c514239ec3846134e0a3b
#
_cell.length_a   1.000
_cell.length_b   1.000
_cell.length_c   1.000
_cell.angle_alpha   90.00
_cell.angle_beta   90.00
_cell.angle_gamma   90.00
#
_symmetry.space_group_name_H-M   'P 1'
#
loop_
_entity.id
_entity.type
_entity.pdbx_description
1 polymer ?
#
loop_
_entity_poly.entity_id
_entity_poly.type
_entity_poly.pdbx_seq_one_letter_code
_entity_poly.pdbx_strand_id
1 'polypeptide(L)'
;DCTKLENVPRIINAPVLKTGERLFYDCTALRVAPTTLSFDFATSLLQMFYGCTSLVTPPTVIDMPSVLSATEIFSRCRALEVCKTEINAPVATNIAYLFNECISLREVADEYSFPKATSANSLFNNCQMLQRPPRLNLPKAENLSSMFYNCYNLESSLPYSFPKARNISDFYRGCRMLSAVESLDAPECENMTRIYSETKSLSSVATIGGPYVQGIDGAFQNSILTNLISIPNRIDLSSCTSSNWNLHGNNLPLTSDCITFVGLRSGINFYGFPNVKAIRIENQSNLCLDLNFSKCGMDANAINQLFGDLQRTNVARTINVSGNPGASTCDASIATAKGWKVTK
;
A
#
# COMPACT_ATOMS: atom_id res chain seq x y z
N ASP A 1 -7.05 -30.87 -14.60
CA ASP A 1 -6.33 -30.08 -15.62
C ASP A 1 -6.87 -30.41 -16.99
N CYS A 2 -7.64 -29.46 -17.59
CA CYS A 2 -8.23 -29.64 -18.92
C CYS A 2 -7.50 -28.74 -19.94
N THR A 3 -6.18 -28.97 -20.13
CA THR A 3 -5.33 -28.12 -20.97
C THR A 3 -5.78 -28.01 -22.43
N LYS A 4 -6.63 -28.92 -22.90
CA LYS A 4 -7.21 -28.92 -24.27
C LYS A 4 -8.68 -28.46 -24.31
N LEU A 5 -9.25 -28.04 -23.17
CA LEU A 5 -10.65 -27.59 -23.14
C LEU A 5 -10.74 -26.22 -23.80
N GLU A 6 -11.40 -26.14 -24.96
CA GLU A 6 -11.60 -24.90 -25.72
C GLU A 6 -13.03 -24.36 -25.59
N ASN A 7 -14.01 -25.25 -25.47
CA ASN A 7 -15.43 -24.92 -25.48
C ASN A 7 -16.14 -25.39 -24.21
N VAL A 8 -16.97 -24.52 -23.68
CA VAL A 8 -17.78 -24.75 -22.48
C VAL A 8 -19.22 -24.30 -22.71
N PRO A 9 -20.20 -24.84 -21.96
CA PRO A 9 -21.57 -24.33 -22.02
C PRO A 9 -21.64 -22.84 -21.71
N ARG A 10 -22.54 -22.10 -22.37
CA ARG A 10 -22.76 -20.67 -22.12
C ARG A 10 -23.23 -20.37 -20.69
N ILE A 11 -24.03 -21.29 -20.15
CA ILE A 11 -24.60 -21.14 -18.81
C ILE A 11 -24.29 -22.39 -18.01
N ILE A 12 -23.76 -22.20 -16.83
CA ILE A 12 -23.61 -23.26 -15.83
C ILE A 12 -24.44 -22.84 -14.61
N ASN A 13 -25.47 -23.56 -14.34
CA ASN A 13 -26.30 -23.44 -13.16
C ASN A 13 -26.18 -24.74 -12.36
N ALA A 14 -25.57 -24.70 -11.21
CA ALA A 14 -25.31 -25.86 -10.38
C ALA A 14 -25.80 -25.58 -8.93
N PRO A 15 -27.13 -25.46 -8.72
CA PRO A 15 -27.70 -25.01 -7.45
C PRO A 15 -27.44 -25.97 -6.28
N VAL A 16 -27.18 -27.27 -6.56
CA VAL A 16 -26.91 -28.26 -5.52
C VAL A 16 -25.41 -28.52 -5.27
N LEU A 17 -24.54 -27.86 -6.05
CA LEU A 17 -23.10 -28.03 -5.90
C LEU A 17 -22.63 -27.42 -4.58
N LYS A 18 -21.91 -28.20 -3.78
CA LYS A 18 -21.39 -27.74 -2.50
C LYS A 18 -20.00 -27.09 -2.59
N THR A 19 -19.23 -27.49 -3.60
CA THR A 19 -17.91 -26.91 -3.89
C THR A 19 -17.63 -26.99 -5.38
N GLY A 20 -17.16 -25.90 -5.97
CA GLY A 20 -16.73 -25.80 -7.37
C GLY A 20 -15.25 -25.42 -7.47
N GLU A 21 -14.45 -25.88 -6.51
CA GLU A 21 -13.03 -25.63 -6.51
C GLU A 21 -12.38 -26.19 -7.77
N ARG A 22 -11.49 -25.38 -8.40
CA ARG A 22 -10.69 -25.76 -9.56
C ARG A 22 -11.52 -26.21 -10.78
N LEU A 23 -12.74 -25.68 -10.93
CA LEU A 23 -13.65 -26.13 -12.01
C LEU A 23 -12.99 -26.04 -13.40
N PHE A 24 -12.26 -24.97 -13.68
CA PHE A 24 -11.49 -24.75 -14.92
C PHE A 24 -10.00 -24.54 -14.65
N TYR A 25 -9.46 -25.13 -13.59
CA TYR A 25 -8.06 -25.00 -13.19
C TYR A 25 -7.12 -25.45 -14.33
N ASP A 26 -6.15 -24.57 -14.69
CA ASP A 26 -5.17 -24.79 -15.75
C ASP A 26 -5.79 -25.22 -17.10
N CYS A 27 -7.01 -24.76 -17.40
CA CYS A 27 -7.59 -24.93 -18.73
C CYS A 27 -6.94 -23.94 -19.70
N THR A 28 -5.69 -24.20 -20.08
CA THR A 28 -4.82 -23.27 -20.81
C THR A 28 -5.29 -22.97 -22.24
N ALA A 29 -6.13 -23.83 -22.86
CA ALA A 29 -6.73 -23.59 -24.18
C ALA A 29 -8.06 -22.83 -24.10
N LEU A 30 -8.65 -22.65 -22.90
CA LEU A 30 -9.96 -22.00 -22.73
C LEU A 30 -9.84 -20.51 -23.03
N ARG A 31 -10.50 -20.04 -24.10
CA ARG A 31 -10.52 -18.64 -24.51
C ARG A 31 -11.76 -17.88 -24.07
N VAL A 32 -12.89 -18.57 -23.98
CA VAL A 32 -14.20 -18.00 -23.64
C VAL A 32 -14.81 -18.80 -22.49
N ALA A 33 -15.02 -18.15 -21.37
CA ALA A 33 -15.70 -18.76 -20.22
C ALA A 33 -17.23 -18.82 -20.44
N PRO A 34 -17.96 -19.60 -19.63
CA PRO A 34 -19.41 -19.46 -19.54
C PRO A 34 -19.83 -18.02 -19.27
N THR A 35 -20.88 -17.55 -19.92
CA THR A 35 -21.38 -16.18 -19.72
C THR A 35 -21.93 -16.00 -18.31
N THR A 36 -22.63 -16.99 -17.78
CA THR A 36 -23.23 -16.97 -16.46
C THR A 36 -22.89 -18.23 -15.68
N LEU A 37 -22.49 -18.05 -14.45
CA LEU A 37 -22.19 -19.10 -13.49
C LEU A 37 -23.01 -18.85 -12.23
N SER A 38 -23.80 -19.85 -11.78
CA SER A 38 -24.60 -19.76 -10.55
C SER A 38 -24.41 -21.00 -9.67
N PHE A 39 -24.15 -20.75 -8.39
CA PHE A 39 -23.77 -21.76 -7.39
C PHE A 39 -24.41 -21.45 -6.04
N ASP A 40 -25.73 -21.73 -5.89
CA ASP A 40 -26.53 -21.29 -4.74
C ASP A 40 -26.02 -21.81 -3.40
N PHE A 41 -25.53 -23.06 -3.35
CA PHE A 41 -25.08 -23.72 -2.12
C PHE A 41 -23.58 -23.99 -2.05
N ALA A 42 -22.82 -23.56 -3.04
CA ALA A 42 -21.37 -23.71 -2.97
C ALA A 42 -20.79 -22.84 -1.86
N THR A 43 -19.95 -23.40 -1.01
CA THR A 43 -19.25 -22.69 0.06
C THR A 43 -17.82 -22.32 -0.31
N SER A 44 -17.26 -22.91 -1.38
CA SER A 44 -15.92 -22.63 -1.88
C SER A 44 -15.88 -22.72 -3.41
N LEU A 45 -15.28 -21.70 -4.04
CA LEU A 45 -14.98 -21.63 -5.48
C LEU A 45 -13.50 -21.26 -5.68
N LEU A 46 -12.63 -21.80 -4.85
CA LEU A 46 -11.19 -21.62 -4.92
C LEU A 46 -10.66 -21.96 -6.32
N GLN A 47 -9.83 -21.06 -6.90
CA GLN A 47 -9.08 -21.32 -8.13
C GLN A 47 -9.94 -21.71 -9.36
N MET A 48 -11.16 -21.17 -9.48
CA MET A 48 -12.10 -21.61 -10.52
C MET A 48 -11.50 -21.50 -11.93
N PHE A 49 -10.88 -20.40 -12.30
CA PHE A 49 -10.21 -20.15 -13.58
C PHE A 49 -8.68 -19.97 -13.42
N TYR A 50 -8.11 -20.44 -12.33
CA TYR A 50 -6.68 -20.31 -12.11
C TYR A 50 -5.89 -20.90 -13.27
N GLY A 51 -4.92 -20.13 -13.79
CA GLY A 51 -4.04 -20.62 -14.84
C GLY A 51 -4.71 -20.77 -16.23
N CYS A 52 -5.92 -20.26 -16.44
CA CYS A 52 -6.52 -20.18 -17.77
C CYS A 52 -5.79 -19.13 -18.60
N THR A 53 -4.57 -19.45 -19.03
CA THR A 53 -3.64 -18.48 -19.64
C THR A 53 -4.09 -17.91 -20.98
N SER A 54 -5.02 -18.57 -21.68
CA SER A 54 -5.61 -18.08 -22.94
C SER A 54 -6.97 -17.41 -22.77
N LEU A 55 -7.49 -17.27 -21.54
CA LEU A 55 -8.82 -16.70 -21.30
C LEU A 55 -8.85 -15.22 -21.70
N VAL A 56 -9.70 -14.90 -22.68
CA VAL A 56 -9.90 -13.53 -23.20
C VAL A 56 -11.27 -12.99 -22.81
N THR A 57 -12.29 -13.86 -22.84
CA THR A 57 -13.67 -13.49 -22.52
C THR A 57 -14.07 -14.14 -21.20
N PRO A 58 -14.05 -13.37 -20.09
CA PRO A 58 -14.47 -13.87 -18.79
C PRO A 58 -16.01 -13.98 -18.70
N PRO A 59 -16.56 -14.61 -17.65
CA PRO A 59 -17.99 -14.55 -17.38
C PRO A 59 -18.52 -13.13 -17.26
N THR A 60 -19.77 -12.90 -17.63
CA THR A 60 -20.45 -11.63 -17.33
C THR A 60 -20.87 -11.59 -15.86
N VAL A 61 -21.37 -12.73 -15.35
CA VAL A 61 -21.85 -12.86 -13.96
C VAL A 61 -21.35 -14.16 -13.35
N ILE A 62 -20.88 -14.05 -12.13
CA ILE A 62 -20.62 -15.17 -11.21
C ILE A 62 -21.47 -14.95 -9.96
N ASP A 63 -22.53 -15.74 -9.81
CA ASP A 63 -23.44 -15.69 -8.66
C ASP A 63 -23.12 -16.83 -7.68
N MET A 64 -22.70 -16.45 -6.48
CA MET A 64 -22.20 -17.38 -5.47
C MET A 64 -22.57 -16.90 -4.05
N PRO A 65 -23.87 -16.84 -3.74
CA PRO A 65 -24.38 -16.18 -2.53
C PRO A 65 -23.96 -16.84 -1.21
N SER A 66 -23.56 -18.11 -1.24
CA SER A 66 -23.16 -18.89 -0.05
C SER A 66 -21.64 -19.08 0.06
N VAL A 67 -20.85 -18.57 -0.88
CA VAL A 67 -19.40 -18.80 -0.93
C VAL A 67 -18.69 -18.03 0.18
N LEU A 68 -17.92 -18.73 1.00
CA LEU A 68 -17.07 -18.17 2.05
C LEU A 68 -15.65 -17.84 1.53
N SER A 69 -15.16 -18.64 0.58
CA SER A 69 -13.84 -18.43 -0.04
C SER A 69 -13.94 -18.36 -1.55
N ALA A 70 -13.58 -17.19 -2.10
CA ALA A 70 -13.52 -16.86 -3.52
C ALA A 70 -12.09 -16.51 -3.95
N THR A 71 -11.10 -17.21 -3.39
CA THR A 71 -9.69 -16.93 -3.63
C THR A 71 -9.24 -17.39 -5.01
N GLU A 72 -8.32 -16.60 -5.64
CA GLU A 72 -7.62 -16.96 -6.86
C GLU A 72 -8.54 -17.28 -8.08
N ILE A 73 -9.77 -16.76 -8.12
CA ILE A 73 -10.73 -17.14 -9.20
C ILE A 73 -10.12 -16.93 -10.57
N PHE A 74 -9.50 -15.77 -10.84
CA PHE A 74 -8.87 -15.44 -12.12
C PHE A 74 -7.35 -15.37 -12.05
N SER A 75 -6.74 -15.88 -10.97
CA SER A 75 -5.29 -15.81 -10.83
C SER A 75 -4.59 -16.47 -12.03
N ARG A 76 -3.55 -15.82 -12.57
CA ARG A 76 -2.78 -16.23 -13.74
C ARG A 76 -3.54 -16.33 -15.07
N CYS A 77 -4.67 -15.67 -15.21
CA CYS A 77 -5.34 -15.49 -16.51
C CYS A 77 -4.57 -14.43 -17.32
N ARG A 78 -3.44 -14.84 -17.90
CA ARG A 78 -2.46 -13.92 -18.47
C ARG A 78 -2.89 -13.21 -19.76
N ALA A 79 -3.83 -13.79 -20.53
CA ALA A 79 -4.40 -13.16 -21.73
C ALA A 79 -5.61 -12.28 -21.44
N LEU A 80 -6.07 -12.23 -20.18
CA LEU A 80 -7.25 -11.46 -19.78
C LEU A 80 -6.93 -9.97 -19.78
N GLU A 81 -7.48 -9.22 -20.74
CA GLU A 81 -7.27 -7.76 -20.86
C GLU A 81 -8.37 -6.96 -20.16
N VAL A 82 -9.61 -7.44 -20.23
CA VAL A 82 -10.78 -6.76 -19.67
C VAL A 82 -11.60 -7.77 -18.88
N CYS A 83 -11.90 -7.44 -17.62
CA CYS A 83 -12.75 -8.27 -16.76
C CYS A 83 -13.79 -7.41 -16.03
N LYS A 84 -14.95 -7.25 -16.67
CA LYS A 84 -16.10 -6.54 -16.07
C LYS A 84 -17.12 -7.49 -15.46
N THR A 85 -16.64 -8.65 -15.00
CA THR A 85 -17.46 -9.67 -14.35
C THR A 85 -18.13 -9.12 -13.11
N GLU A 86 -19.44 -9.22 -13.02
CA GLU A 86 -20.18 -9.02 -11.79
C GLU A 86 -19.99 -10.25 -10.89
N ILE A 87 -19.44 -10.04 -9.70
CA ILE A 87 -19.16 -11.10 -8.75
C ILE A 87 -20.04 -10.89 -7.51
N ASN A 88 -21.10 -11.67 -7.42
CA ASN A 88 -22.01 -11.66 -6.27
C ASN A 88 -21.56 -12.70 -5.23
N ALA A 89 -20.86 -12.24 -4.18
CA ALA A 89 -20.36 -13.08 -3.09
C ALA A 89 -20.54 -12.37 -1.73
N PRO A 90 -21.77 -12.11 -1.30
CA PRO A 90 -22.05 -11.21 -0.16
C PRO A 90 -21.57 -11.73 1.19
N VAL A 91 -21.30 -13.04 1.32
CA VAL A 91 -20.83 -13.66 2.55
C VAL A 91 -19.36 -14.07 2.50
N ALA A 92 -18.67 -13.84 1.38
CA ALA A 92 -17.27 -14.21 1.23
C ALA A 92 -16.40 -13.49 2.26
N THR A 93 -15.62 -14.26 3.00
CA THR A 93 -14.67 -13.76 4.00
C THR A 93 -13.24 -13.66 3.46
N ASN A 94 -12.94 -14.43 2.40
CA ASN A 94 -11.63 -14.44 1.77
C ASN A 94 -11.75 -14.32 0.24
N ILE A 95 -11.17 -13.24 -0.30
CA ILE A 95 -11.13 -12.91 -1.72
C ILE A 95 -9.69 -12.66 -2.20
N ALA A 96 -8.71 -13.14 -1.44
CA ALA A 96 -7.30 -12.94 -1.75
C ALA A 96 -6.93 -13.48 -3.14
N TYR A 97 -5.96 -12.81 -3.79
CA TYR A 97 -5.40 -13.20 -5.08
C TYR A 97 -6.39 -13.28 -6.25
N LEU A 98 -7.57 -12.63 -6.17
CA LEU A 98 -8.65 -12.78 -7.14
C LEU A 98 -8.18 -12.61 -8.60
N PHE A 99 -7.34 -11.58 -8.87
CA PHE A 99 -6.76 -11.27 -10.17
C PHE A 99 -5.22 -11.35 -10.18
N ASN A 100 -4.63 -12.06 -9.22
CA ASN A 100 -3.18 -12.14 -9.11
C ASN A 100 -2.51 -12.65 -10.41
N GLU A 101 -1.44 -12.00 -10.85
CA GLU A 101 -0.70 -12.33 -12.09
C GLU A 101 -1.53 -12.26 -13.40
N CYS A 102 -2.63 -11.51 -13.42
CA CYS A 102 -3.32 -11.15 -14.66
C CYS A 102 -2.54 -10.03 -15.37
N ILE A 103 -1.37 -10.38 -15.93
CA ILE A 103 -0.37 -9.42 -16.40
C ILE A 103 -0.84 -8.49 -17.53
N SER A 104 -1.83 -8.91 -18.33
CA SER A 104 -2.42 -8.12 -19.43
C SER A 104 -3.66 -7.33 -19.03
N LEU A 105 -4.14 -7.50 -17.78
CA LEU A 105 -5.40 -6.90 -17.33
C LEU A 105 -5.28 -5.37 -17.25
N ARG A 106 -6.10 -4.67 -18.08
CA ARG A 106 -6.14 -3.22 -18.22
C ARG A 106 -7.34 -2.59 -17.54
N GLU A 107 -8.48 -3.28 -17.64
CA GLU A 107 -9.76 -2.81 -17.13
C GLU A 107 -10.46 -3.90 -16.31
N VAL A 108 -11.10 -3.46 -15.24
CA VAL A 108 -11.96 -4.26 -14.37
C VAL A 108 -13.34 -3.60 -14.23
N ALA A 109 -14.26 -4.22 -13.52
CA ALA A 109 -15.51 -3.58 -13.14
C ALA A 109 -15.23 -2.29 -12.34
N ASP A 110 -16.13 -1.31 -12.41
CA ASP A 110 -15.95 -0.03 -11.72
C ASP A 110 -15.95 -0.18 -10.20
N GLU A 111 -16.60 -1.23 -9.69
CA GLU A 111 -16.70 -1.51 -8.26
C GLU A 111 -16.73 -3.01 -7.98
N TYR A 112 -16.09 -3.41 -6.88
CA TYR A 112 -16.25 -4.71 -6.23
C TYR A 112 -16.67 -4.53 -4.78
N SER A 113 -17.71 -5.29 -4.37
CA SER A 113 -18.26 -5.24 -3.01
C SER A 113 -18.24 -6.62 -2.36
N PHE A 114 -17.47 -6.72 -1.26
CA PHE A 114 -17.37 -7.93 -0.45
C PHE A 114 -17.49 -7.55 1.03
N PRO A 115 -18.72 -7.29 1.52
CA PRO A 115 -18.95 -6.65 2.81
C PRO A 115 -18.53 -7.49 4.03
N LYS A 116 -18.23 -8.78 3.84
CA LYS A 116 -17.77 -9.70 4.89
C LYS A 116 -16.29 -10.06 4.76
N ALA A 117 -15.63 -9.66 3.69
CA ALA A 117 -14.23 -10.03 3.46
C ALA A 117 -13.31 -9.45 4.54
N THR A 118 -12.55 -10.34 5.18
CA THR A 118 -11.49 -10.01 6.13
C THR A 118 -10.11 -10.08 5.47
N SER A 119 -9.97 -10.86 4.38
CA SER A 119 -8.74 -10.96 3.60
C SER A 119 -8.99 -10.64 2.12
N ALA A 120 -8.26 -9.64 1.63
CA ALA A 120 -8.23 -9.22 0.23
C ALA A 120 -6.78 -8.93 -0.23
N ASN A 121 -5.80 -9.60 0.40
CA ASN A 121 -4.39 -9.43 0.04
C ASN A 121 -4.13 -9.88 -1.39
N SER A 122 -3.21 -9.21 -2.05
CA SER A 122 -2.77 -9.52 -3.41
C SER A 122 -3.89 -9.54 -4.47
N LEU A 123 -4.99 -8.77 -4.24
CA LEU A 123 -6.18 -8.81 -5.10
C LEU A 123 -5.83 -8.56 -6.58
N PHE A 124 -4.97 -7.56 -6.85
CA PHE A 124 -4.46 -7.17 -8.17
C PHE A 124 -2.93 -7.30 -8.28
N ASN A 125 -2.31 -8.14 -7.45
CA ASN A 125 -0.86 -8.32 -7.46
C ASN A 125 -0.37 -8.73 -8.87
N ASN A 126 0.65 -8.03 -9.39
CA ASN A 126 1.20 -8.24 -10.74
C ASN A 126 0.19 -8.05 -11.90
N CYS A 127 -0.86 -7.25 -11.73
CA CYS A 127 -1.68 -6.75 -12.83
C CYS A 127 -0.94 -5.57 -13.52
N GLN A 128 0.11 -5.91 -14.27
CA GLN A 128 1.10 -4.94 -14.76
C GLN A 128 0.52 -3.87 -15.66
N MET A 129 -0.55 -4.19 -16.40
CA MET A 129 -1.20 -3.30 -17.36
C MET A 129 -2.40 -2.55 -16.79
N LEU A 130 -2.79 -2.79 -15.52
CA LEU A 130 -3.93 -2.11 -14.89
C LEU A 130 -3.64 -0.61 -14.76
N GLN A 131 -4.49 0.22 -15.40
CA GLN A 131 -4.33 1.67 -15.44
C GLN A 131 -5.14 2.38 -14.34
N ARG A 132 -6.33 1.88 -14.07
CA ARG A 132 -7.25 2.47 -13.09
C ARG A 132 -7.74 1.40 -12.13
N PRO A 133 -7.67 1.69 -10.81
CA PRO A 133 -8.17 0.74 -9.84
C PRO A 133 -9.71 0.85 -9.73
N PRO A 134 -10.41 -0.24 -9.34
CA PRO A 134 -11.84 -0.19 -9.04
C PRO A 134 -12.12 0.47 -7.70
N ARG A 135 -13.37 0.88 -7.47
CA ARG A 135 -13.86 1.12 -6.12
C ARG A 135 -13.93 -0.20 -5.36
N LEU A 136 -13.58 -0.18 -4.10
CA LEU A 136 -13.56 -1.37 -3.25
C LEU A 136 -14.40 -1.11 -1.98
N ASN A 137 -15.50 -1.84 -1.84
CA ASN A 137 -16.29 -1.86 -0.63
C ASN A 137 -15.89 -3.08 0.22
N LEU A 138 -14.94 -2.87 1.14
CA LEU A 138 -14.31 -3.90 1.98
C LEU A 138 -14.29 -3.45 3.46
N PRO A 139 -15.44 -3.19 4.09
CA PRO A 139 -15.49 -2.54 5.41
C PRO A 139 -14.94 -3.38 6.56
N LYS A 140 -14.72 -4.69 6.35
CA LYS A 140 -14.17 -5.63 7.35
C LYS A 140 -12.79 -6.14 7.02
N ALA A 141 -12.19 -5.69 5.91
CA ALA A 141 -10.88 -6.19 5.51
C ALA A 141 -9.80 -5.81 6.52
N GLU A 142 -9.11 -6.82 7.04
CA GLU A 142 -7.99 -6.69 7.97
C GLU A 142 -6.65 -6.80 7.24
N ASN A 143 -6.58 -7.69 6.24
CA ASN A 143 -5.37 -7.90 5.44
C ASN A 143 -5.57 -7.48 3.98
N LEU A 144 -4.88 -6.42 3.58
CA LEU A 144 -4.88 -5.80 2.26
C LEU A 144 -3.45 -5.72 1.69
N SER A 145 -2.52 -6.51 2.23
CA SER A 145 -1.12 -6.48 1.79
C SER A 145 -0.99 -6.79 0.30
N SER A 146 -0.05 -6.12 -0.36
CA SER A 146 0.26 -6.32 -1.79
C SER A 146 -0.92 -6.12 -2.74
N MET A 147 -1.95 -5.32 -2.34
CA MET A 147 -3.20 -5.14 -3.11
C MET A 147 -2.93 -4.80 -4.58
N PHE A 148 -2.06 -3.83 -4.84
CA PHE A 148 -1.65 -3.36 -6.17
C PHE A 148 -0.14 -3.54 -6.40
N TYR A 149 0.48 -4.52 -5.76
CA TYR A 149 1.92 -4.77 -5.93
C TYR A 149 2.27 -5.03 -7.40
N ASN A 150 3.27 -4.31 -7.94
CA ASN A 150 3.70 -4.38 -9.34
C ASN A 150 2.60 -4.08 -10.39
N CYS A 151 1.59 -3.28 -10.05
CA CYS A 151 0.70 -2.67 -11.04
C CYS A 151 1.46 -1.51 -11.72
N TYR A 152 2.38 -1.84 -12.64
CA TYR A 152 3.34 -0.88 -13.21
C TYR A 152 2.70 0.32 -13.89
N ASN A 153 1.54 0.12 -14.52
CA ASN A 153 0.81 1.13 -15.29
C ASN A 153 -0.32 1.81 -14.51
N LEU A 154 -0.46 1.53 -13.21
CA LEU A 154 -1.45 2.20 -12.38
C LEU A 154 -1.08 3.70 -12.28
N GLU A 155 -1.94 4.58 -12.83
CA GLU A 155 -1.66 6.01 -12.97
C GLU A 155 -2.12 6.83 -11.76
N SER A 156 -3.23 6.41 -11.14
CA SER A 156 -3.85 7.09 -10.01
C SER A 156 -4.41 6.10 -9.00
N SER A 157 -4.53 6.54 -7.76
CA SER A 157 -5.36 5.84 -6.77
C SER A 157 -6.77 6.42 -6.74
N LEU A 158 -7.67 5.72 -6.04
CA LEU A 158 -8.94 6.25 -5.57
C LEU A 158 -8.85 6.54 -4.07
N PRO A 159 -9.75 7.37 -3.51
CA PRO A 159 -9.86 7.49 -2.07
C PRO A 159 -10.41 6.18 -1.50
N TYR A 160 -9.57 5.47 -0.75
CA TYR A 160 -9.94 4.22 -0.10
C TYR A 160 -10.11 4.42 1.41
N SER A 161 -11.14 3.77 1.98
CA SER A 161 -11.33 3.65 3.42
C SER A 161 -11.48 2.18 3.81
N PHE A 162 -10.57 1.72 4.65
CA PHE A 162 -10.52 0.36 5.18
C PHE A 162 -10.44 0.41 6.71
N PRO A 163 -11.57 0.65 7.39
CA PRO A 163 -11.60 1.00 8.81
C PRO A 163 -11.07 -0.10 9.74
N LYS A 164 -10.99 -1.35 9.25
CA LYS A 164 -10.48 -2.51 10.00
C LYS A 164 -9.14 -3.01 9.52
N ALA A 165 -8.52 -2.34 8.54
CA ALA A 165 -7.24 -2.77 8.01
C ALA A 165 -6.14 -2.71 9.07
N ARG A 166 -5.47 -3.84 9.28
CA ARG A 166 -4.28 -3.97 10.13
C ARG A 166 -3.01 -4.06 9.30
N ASN A 167 -3.10 -4.62 8.09
CA ASN A 167 -1.94 -4.82 7.23
C ASN A 167 -2.19 -4.30 5.81
N ILE A 168 -1.47 -3.23 5.44
CA ILE A 168 -1.41 -2.65 4.10
C ILE A 168 0.04 -2.61 3.57
N SER A 169 0.89 -3.55 4.02
CA SER A 169 2.27 -3.65 3.53
C SER A 169 2.31 -3.90 2.03
N ASP A 170 3.32 -3.34 1.35
CA ASP A 170 3.51 -3.46 -0.10
C ASP A 170 2.29 -3.01 -0.95
N PHE A 171 1.35 -2.22 -0.41
CA PHE A 171 0.05 -1.94 -1.04
C PHE A 171 0.19 -1.37 -2.47
N TYR A 172 1.06 -0.38 -2.67
CA TYR A 172 1.39 0.23 -3.97
C TYR A 172 2.85 -0.04 -4.40
N ARG A 173 3.53 -1.01 -3.78
CA ARG A 173 4.91 -1.28 -4.15
C ARG A 173 5.04 -1.62 -5.63
N GLY A 174 5.99 -0.98 -6.31
CA GLY A 174 6.25 -1.20 -7.72
C GLY A 174 5.26 -0.53 -8.67
N CYS A 175 4.30 0.28 -8.19
CA CYS A 175 3.40 1.06 -9.04
C CYS A 175 4.16 2.24 -9.66
N ARG A 176 4.86 1.98 -10.77
CA ARG A 176 5.85 2.91 -11.34
C ARG A 176 5.26 4.18 -11.93
N MET A 177 4.02 4.11 -12.46
CA MET A 177 3.30 5.23 -13.07
C MET A 177 2.40 5.99 -12.09
N LEU A 178 2.23 5.48 -10.87
CA LEU A 178 1.37 6.08 -9.86
C LEU A 178 1.87 7.49 -9.51
N SER A 179 1.06 8.50 -9.84
CA SER A 179 1.41 9.91 -9.68
C SER A 179 1.00 10.51 -8.34
N ALA A 180 -0.12 10.07 -7.80
CA ALA A 180 -0.64 10.56 -6.52
C ALA A 180 -1.47 9.49 -5.79
N VAL A 181 -1.44 9.55 -4.46
CA VAL A 181 -2.36 8.81 -3.58
C VAL A 181 -3.17 9.84 -2.81
N GLU A 182 -4.46 9.97 -3.17
CA GLU A 182 -5.36 11.01 -2.63
C GLU A 182 -5.72 10.75 -1.17
N SER A 183 -6.19 9.53 -0.88
CA SER A 183 -6.59 9.12 0.46
C SER A 183 -6.46 7.60 0.61
N LEU A 184 -5.91 7.18 1.72
CA LEU A 184 -5.88 5.78 2.15
C LEU A 184 -6.15 5.77 3.66
N ASP A 185 -7.43 5.71 4.02
CA ASP A 185 -7.86 5.72 5.41
C ASP A 185 -7.83 4.31 5.98
N ALA A 186 -6.94 4.07 6.93
CA ALA A 186 -6.74 2.79 7.60
C ALA A 186 -6.37 3.04 9.08
N PRO A 187 -7.32 3.50 9.91
CA PRO A 187 -7.05 4.02 11.25
C PRO A 187 -6.53 2.95 12.22
N GLU A 188 -6.84 1.68 12.03
CA GLU A 188 -6.36 0.56 12.86
C GLU A 188 -5.08 -0.10 12.31
N CYS A 189 -4.44 0.49 11.29
CA CYS A 189 -3.31 -0.14 10.61
C CYS A 189 -2.09 -0.30 11.51
N GLU A 190 -1.54 -1.51 11.51
CA GLU A 190 -0.34 -1.90 12.26
C GLU A 190 0.89 -2.02 11.35
N ASN A 191 0.71 -2.34 10.06
CA ASN A 191 1.83 -2.59 9.14
C ASN A 191 1.66 -1.86 7.80
N MET A 192 2.56 -0.89 7.55
CA MET A 192 2.71 -0.11 6.31
C MET A 192 4.07 -0.34 5.63
N THR A 193 4.75 -1.46 5.93
CA THR A 193 6.08 -1.76 5.39
C THR A 193 6.07 -1.70 3.87
N ARG A 194 7.03 -0.96 3.27
CA ARG A 194 7.22 -0.80 1.81
C ARG A 194 6.00 -0.32 1.01
N ILE A 195 5.07 0.38 1.67
CA ILE A 195 3.77 0.78 1.08
C ILE A 195 3.90 1.50 -0.28
N TYR A 196 4.93 2.34 -0.48
CA TYR A 196 5.24 3.10 -1.70
C TYR A 196 6.63 2.76 -2.27
N SER A 197 7.20 1.63 -1.88
CA SER A 197 8.51 1.20 -2.37
C SER A 197 8.50 1.01 -3.90
N GLU A 198 9.60 1.35 -4.57
CA GLU A 198 9.77 1.19 -6.03
C GLU A 198 8.78 2.01 -6.90
N THR A 199 8.09 3.00 -6.32
CA THR A 199 7.32 3.99 -7.09
C THR A 199 8.28 5.01 -7.73
N LYS A 200 7.97 5.46 -8.97
CA LYS A 200 8.88 6.37 -9.70
C LYS A 200 8.26 7.73 -10.01
N SER A 201 6.95 7.78 -10.18
CA SER A 201 6.22 8.98 -10.62
C SER A 201 5.48 9.69 -9.50
N LEU A 202 5.56 9.16 -8.28
CA LEU A 202 4.76 9.64 -7.15
C LEU A 202 5.10 11.09 -6.78
N SER A 203 4.09 11.96 -6.81
CA SER A 203 4.20 13.37 -6.47
C SER A 203 3.58 13.73 -5.12
N SER A 204 2.58 12.97 -4.68
CA SER A 204 1.92 13.22 -3.39
C SER A 204 1.39 11.93 -2.76
N VAL A 205 1.40 11.90 -1.44
CA VAL A 205 0.78 10.86 -0.63
C VAL A 205 0.04 11.48 0.54
N ALA A 206 -1.17 11.01 0.82
CA ALA A 206 -1.99 11.51 1.91
C ALA A 206 -1.79 10.74 3.22
N THR A 207 -1.24 9.52 3.17
CA THR A 207 -1.15 8.64 4.35
C THR A 207 0.25 8.07 4.51
N ILE A 208 0.88 8.35 5.65
CA ILE A 208 2.13 7.75 6.13
C ILE A 208 2.07 7.71 7.65
N GLY A 209 2.24 6.53 8.25
CA GLY A 209 2.19 6.37 9.70
C GLY A 209 0.77 6.32 10.24
N GLY A 210 0.67 6.24 11.56
CA GLY A 210 -0.59 6.18 12.30
C GLY A 210 -0.36 5.68 13.72
N PRO A 211 -1.32 5.86 14.63
CA PRO A 211 -1.13 5.60 16.07
C PRO A 211 -0.88 4.13 16.40
N TYR A 212 -1.25 3.20 15.54
CA TYR A 212 -1.05 1.77 15.72
C TYR A 212 0.05 1.20 14.82
N VAL A 213 0.62 1.97 13.90
CA VAL A 213 1.62 1.50 12.94
C VAL A 213 2.90 1.09 13.66
N GLN A 214 3.21 -0.20 13.64
CA GLN A 214 4.42 -0.80 14.19
C GLN A 214 5.51 -0.98 13.14
N GLY A 215 5.14 -1.27 11.88
CA GLY A 215 6.05 -1.47 10.76
C GLY A 215 5.83 -0.46 9.64
N ILE A 216 6.87 0.33 9.34
CA ILE A 216 6.89 1.30 8.23
C ILE A 216 8.21 1.22 7.43
N ASP A 217 9.00 0.18 7.67
CA ASP A 217 10.30 0.00 7.03
C ASP A 217 10.22 0.06 5.51
N GLY A 218 11.14 0.81 4.92
CA GLY A 218 11.26 0.91 3.48
C GLY A 218 10.05 1.51 2.77
N ALA A 219 9.21 2.33 3.46
CA ALA A 219 8.00 2.90 2.86
C ALA A 219 8.23 3.49 1.46
N PHE A 220 9.38 4.12 1.24
CA PHE A 220 9.80 4.68 -0.06
C PHE A 220 11.08 4.04 -0.60
N GLN A 221 11.41 2.82 -0.20
CA GLN A 221 12.66 2.16 -0.61
C GLN A 221 12.72 2.02 -2.14
N ASN A 222 13.89 2.34 -2.73
CA ASN A 222 14.14 2.27 -4.16
C ASN A 222 13.20 3.14 -5.03
N SER A 223 12.50 4.09 -4.42
CA SER A 223 11.66 5.03 -5.15
C SER A 223 12.51 6.18 -5.67
N ILE A 224 12.40 6.48 -6.97
CA ILE A 224 13.05 7.65 -7.59
C ILE A 224 12.01 8.77 -7.58
N LEU A 225 11.86 9.41 -6.43
CA LEU A 225 10.84 10.44 -6.20
C LEU A 225 11.32 11.80 -6.72
N THR A 226 11.47 11.95 -8.02
CA THR A 226 11.91 13.25 -8.61
C THR A 226 10.84 14.33 -8.52
N ASN A 227 9.59 13.97 -8.29
CA ASN A 227 8.44 14.86 -8.34
C ASN A 227 7.64 14.94 -7.03
N LEU A 228 8.12 14.37 -5.93
CA LEU A 228 7.38 14.40 -4.67
C LEU A 228 7.30 15.84 -4.14
N ILE A 229 6.10 16.41 -4.15
CA ILE A 229 5.81 17.78 -3.71
C ILE A 229 5.06 17.83 -2.36
N SER A 230 4.43 16.74 -1.95
CA SER A 230 3.59 16.71 -0.75
C SER A 230 3.61 15.36 -0.03
N ILE A 231 3.75 15.42 1.28
CA ILE A 231 3.51 14.33 2.24
C ILE A 231 2.67 14.88 3.40
N PRO A 232 2.07 14.04 4.27
CA PRO A 232 1.39 14.53 5.46
C PRO A 232 2.28 15.42 6.32
N ASN A 233 1.77 16.57 6.75
CA ASN A 233 2.50 17.46 7.66
C ASN A 233 2.63 16.90 9.09
N ARG A 234 1.84 15.89 9.44
CA ARG A 234 1.88 15.19 10.71
C ARG A 234 2.00 13.70 10.47
N ILE A 235 3.07 13.10 10.98
CA ILE A 235 3.42 11.68 10.79
C ILE A 235 3.50 11.03 12.16
N ASP A 236 2.52 10.21 12.49
CA ASP A 236 2.45 9.49 13.76
C ASP A 236 3.23 8.17 13.68
N LEU A 237 4.27 8.07 14.52
CA LEU A 237 5.16 6.92 14.65
C LEU A 237 5.19 6.40 16.09
N SER A 238 4.17 6.72 16.88
CA SER A 238 4.14 6.44 18.33
C SER A 238 4.18 4.95 18.68
N SER A 239 3.69 4.10 17.79
CA SER A 239 3.75 2.64 17.94
C SER A 239 4.85 1.98 17.10
N CYS A 240 5.58 2.76 16.29
CA CYS A 240 6.58 2.22 15.38
C CYS A 240 7.78 1.64 16.13
N THR A 241 8.05 0.37 15.92
CA THR A 241 9.18 -0.36 16.52
C THR A 241 10.35 -0.55 15.55
N SER A 242 10.16 -0.25 14.27
CA SER A 242 11.17 -0.41 13.25
C SER A 242 12.12 0.78 13.17
N SER A 243 13.39 0.53 12.81
CA SER A 243 14.47 1.53 12.84
C SER A 243 14.88 2.05 11.45
N ASN A 244 14.23 1.60 10.39
CA ASN A 244 14.67 1.86 9.00
C ASN A 244 13.75 2.81 8.23
N TRP A 245 13.21 3.84 8.90
CA TRP A 245 12.45 4.83 8.19
C TRP A 245 13.39 5.80 7.46
N ASN A 246 13.51 5.63 6.15
CA ASN A 246 14.36 6.42 5.29
C ASN A 246 13.54 7.13 4.22
N LEU A 247 13.53 8.45 4.24
CA LEU A 247 13.09 9.29 3.15
C LEU A 247 14.18 10.32 2.89
N HIS A 248 14.81 10.25 1.73
CA HIS A 248 15.84 11.20 1.33
C HIS A 248 15.46 11.90 0.02
N GLY A 249 15.63 13.20 0.03
CA GLY A 249 15.05 14.06 -0.98
C GLY A 249 15.94 14.37 -2.18
N ASN A 250 17.25 14.26 -2.08
CA ASN A 250 18.16 14.61 -3.20
C ASN A 250 17.69 15.82 -4.04
N ASN A 251 17.30 16.92 -3.38
CA ASN A 251 16.71 18.13 -3.98
C ASN A 251 15.29 17.96 -4.52
N LEU A 252 14.48 17.08 -3.94
CA LEU A 252 13.06 16.97 -4.27
C LEU A 252 12.31 18.29 -4.07
N PRO A 253 11.29 18.57 -4.88
CA PRO A 253 10.49 19.79 -4.76
C PRO A 253 9.53 19.79 -3.56
N LEU A 254 9.60 18.80 -2.67
CA LEU A 254 8.77 18.72 -1.45
C LEU A 254 8.87 20.03 -0.68
N THR A 255 7.75 20.70 -0.55
CA THR A 255 7.61 21.95 0.22
C THR A 255 6.75 21.71 1.45
N SER A 256 7.20 22.20 2.59
CA SER A 256 6.40 22.23 3.82
C SER A 256 6.91 23.34 4.74
N ASP A 257 5.98 24.10 5.30
CA ASP A 257 6.35 25.07 6.35
C ASP A 257 6.75 24.35 7.64
N CYS A 258 6.13 23.21 7.94
CA CYS A 258 6.51 22.39 9.09
C CYS A 258 6.05 20.93 8.89
N ILE A 259 6.94 19.98 9.20
CA ILE A 259 6.62 18.56 9.33
C ILE A 259 6.80 18.15 10.78
N THR A 260 5.76 17.55 11.36
CA THR A 260 5.76 17.08 12.76
C THR A 260 5.81 15.56 12.81
N PHE A 261 6.84 15.01 13.42
CA PHE A 261 6.94 13.60 13.77
C PHE A 261 6.44 13.38 15.20
N VAL A 262 5.54 12.42 15.38
CA VAL A 262 4.93 12.13 16.67
C VAL A 262 5.38 10.79 17.19
N GLY A 263 5.78 10.74 18.47
CA GLY A 263 6.06 9.51 19.19
C GLY A 263 7.29 8.75 18.71
N LEU A 264 8.33 9.43 18.22
CA LEU A 264 9.54 8.78 17.71
C LEU A 264 10.13 7.81 18.72
N ARG A 265 10.21 6.52 18.36
CA ARG A 265 10.84 5.45 19.14
C ARG A 265 12.10 4.90 18.48
N SER A 266 12.26 5.12 17.18
CA SER A 266 13.37 4.62 16.37
C SER A 266 14.15 5.76 15.74
N GLY A 267 15.28 5.46 15.09
CA GLY A 267 16.02 6.43 14.29
C GLY A 267 15.23 6.86 13.05
N ILE A 268 15.50 8.06 12.59
CA ILE A 268 14.90 8.60 11.37
C ILE A 268 15.99 9.15 10.45
N ASN A 269 15.85 8.86 9.15
CA ASN A 269 16.60 9.52 8.09
C ASN A 269 15.61 10.29 7.20
N PHE A 270 15.47 11.58 7.47
CA PHE A 270 14.67 12.50 6.68
C PHE A 270 15.55 13.68 6.28
N TYR A 271 16.19 13.61 5.11
CA TYR A 271 17.20 14.59 4.71
C TYR A 271 17.15 14.93 3.23
N GLY A 272 17.74 16.08 2.86
CA GLY A 272 17.83 16.51 1.46
C GLY A 272 16.56 17.17 0.93
N PHE A 273 15.78 17.85 1.77
CA PHE A 273 14.55 18.57 1.42
C PHE A 273 14.72 20.08 1.63
N PRO A 274 15.35 20.80 0.69
CA PRO A 274 15.71 22.20 0.89
C PRO A 274 14.52 23.16 1.08
N ASN A 275 13.31 22.73 0.73
CA ASN A 275 12.09 23.52 0.87
C ASN A 275 11.25 23.15 2.10
N VAL A 276 11.73 22.24 2.97
CA VAL A 276 11.12 21.96 4.27
C VAL A 276 11.72 22.92 5.31
N LYS A 277 10.92 23.91 5.75
CA LYS A 277 11.38 25.03 6.55
C LYS A 277 11.49 24.73 8.04
N ALA A 278 10.68 23.80 8.54
CA ALA A 278 10.74 23.38 9.94
C ALA A 278 10.43 21.90 10.11
N ILE A 279 11.02 21.31 11.15
CA ILE A 279 10.74 19.95 11.61
C ILE A 279 10.49 20.04 13.11
N ARG A 280 9.41 19.40 13.58
CA ARG A 280 9.03 19.32 14.99
C ARG A 280 8.94 17.86 15.41
N ILE A 281 9.15 17.62 16.69
CA ILE A 281 9.02 16.31 17.31
C ILE A 281 8.09 16.44 18.52
N GLU A 282 7.01 15.65 18.51
CA GLU A 282 6.08 15.56 19.62
C GLU A 282 6.16 14.17 20.26
N ASN A 283 6.09 14.10 21.59
CA ASN A 283 6.02 12.85 22.35
C ASN A 283 7.13 11.84 22.00
N GLN A 284 8.37 12.32 21.80
CA GLN A 284 9.53 11.48 21.55
C GLN A 284 9.73 10.48 22.69
N SER A 285 9.98 9.21 22.37
CA SER A 285 10.39 8.21 23.34
C SER A 285 11.87 8.37 23.72
N ASN A 286 12.22 8.07 24.97
CA ASN A 286 13.61 7.96 25.41
C ASN A 286 14.37 6.79 24.76
N LEU A 287 13.67 5.90 24.03
CA LEU A 287 14.25 4.83 23.20
C LEU A 287 14.64 5.30 21.82
N CYS A 288 14.33 6.56 21.44
CA CYS A 288 14.67 7.11 20.14
C CYS A 288 16.17 6.98 19.85
N LEU A 289 16.49 6.55 18.63
CA LEU A 289 17.85 6.41 18.12
C LEU A 289 18.35 7.71 17.45
N ASP A 290 19.42 7.62 16.66
CA ASP A 290 19.97 8.76 15.94
C ASP A 290 18.97 9.37 14.95
N LEU A 291 19.04 10.69 14.81
CA LEU A 291 18.15 11.49 13.97
C LEU A 291 18.98 12.20 12.88
N ASN A 292 18.55 12.08 11.63
CA ASN A 292 19.17 12.78 10.52
C ASN A 292 18.15 13.66 9.81
N PHE A 293 18.32 14.98 9.94
CA PHE A 293 17.53 16.04 9.31
C PHE A 293 18.43 16.99 8.51
N SER A 294 19.52 16.46 7.95
CA SER A 294 20.49 17.27 7.22
C SER A 294 19.96 17.74 5.87
N LYS A 295 20.53 18.83 5.34
CA LYS A 295 20.22 19.40 4.02
C LYS A 295 18.73 19.68 3.81
N CYS A 296 18.01 20.09 4.86
CA CYS A 296 16.66 20.64 4.78
C CYS A 296 16.74 22.19 4.73
N GLY A 297 15.59 22.85 4.64
CA GLY A 297 15.52 24.32 4.53
C GLY A 297 15.44 25.06 5.87
N MET A 298 15.81 24.43 6.99
CA MET A 298 15.64 24.98 8.33
C MET A 298 16.63 26.14 8.60
N ASP A 299 16.09 27.27 9.09
CA ASP A 299 16.88 28.34 9.68
C ASP A 299 17.32 28.01 11.12
N ALA A 300 18.09 28.92 11.74
CA ALA A 300 18.58 28.70 13.10
C ALA A 300 17.47 28.59 14.16
N ASN A 301 16.38 29.36 13.98
CA ASN A 301 15.25 29.32 14.91
C ASN A 301 14.50 27.99 14.82
N ALA A 302 14.25 27.49 13.59
CA ALA A 302 13.63 26.19 13.38
C ALA A 302 14.47 25.04 13.96
N ILE A 303 15.80 25.09 13.78
CA ILE A 303 16.72 24.11 14.38
C ILE A 303 16.70 24.19 15.90
N ASN A 304 16.74 25.40 16.50
CA ASN A 304 16.68 25.59 17.96
C ASN A 304 15.35 25.07 18.53
N GLN A 305 14.23 25.26 17.83
CA GLN A 305 12.95 24.69 18.23
C GLN A 305 12.97 23.15 18.18
N LEU A 306 13.50 22.56 17.09
CA LEU A 306 13.70 21.13 16.98
C LEU A 306 14.56 20.58 18.13
N PHE A 307 15.66 21.25 18.49
CA PHE A 307 16.46 20.88 19.65
C PHE A 307 15.70 21.01 20.97
N GLY A 308 14.80 22.00 21.06
CA GLY A 308 13.85 22.16 22.16
C GLY A 308 12.89 20.98 22.32
N ASP A 309 12.48 20.34 21.24
CA ASP A 309 11.57 19.20 21.25
C ASP A 309 12.24 17.90 21.72
N LEU A 310 13.57 17.78 21.61
CA LEU A 310 14.29 16.56 21.96
C LEU A 310 14.10 16.18 23.43
N GLN A 311 13.88 14.92 23.71
CA GLN A 311 13.91 14.37 25.06
C GLN A 311 15.35 14.22 25.55
N ARG A 312 15.53 14.25 26.87
CA ARG A 312 16.83 13.94 27.50
C ARG A 312 17.22 12.50 27.25
N THR A 313 18.50 12.26 27.00
CA THR A 313 19.06 10.93 26.83
C THR A 313 20.27 10.69 27.70
N ASN A 314 20.38 9.49 28.28
CA ASN A 314 21.55 9.01 29.02
C ASN A 314 22.48 8.16 28.14
N VAL A 315 22.12 7.94 26.89
CA VAL A 315 22.89 7.16 25.92
C VAL A 315 23.34 8.10 24.82
N ALA A 316 24.57 7.95 24.35
CA ALA A 316 25.06 8.75 23.24
C ALA A 316 24.15 8.62 22.02
N ARG A 317 23.53 9.74 21.64
CA ARG A 317 22.66 9.87 20.47
C ARG A 317 23.10 11.04 19.63
N THR A 318 22.95 10.94 18.32
CA THR A 318 23.34 11.99 17.39
C THR A 318 22.10 12.58 16.72
N ILE A 319 22.06 13.92 16.63
CA ILE A 319 21.18 14.63 15.72
C ILE A 319 22.03 15.34 14.65
N ASN A 320 21.78 15.02 13.40
CA ASN A 320 22.47 15.63 12.26
C ASN A 320 21.58 16.68 11.62
N VAL A 321 22.02 17.93 11.64
CA VAL A 321 21.36 19.08 10.99
C VAL A 321 22.27 19.75 9.95
N SER A 322 23.37 19.09 9.56
CA SER A 322 24.35 19.65 8.63
C SER A 322 23.72 20.04 7.29
N GLY A 323 24.25 21.10 6.67
CA GLY A 323 23.77 21.57 5.36
C GLY A 323 22.40 22.25 5.38
N ASN A 324 21.79 22.51 6.56
CA ASN A 324 20.68 23.43 6.69
C ASN A 324 21.18 24.89 6.69
N PRO A 325 20.39 25.88 6.20
CA PRO A 325 20.77 27.29 6.22
C PRO A 325 21.15 27.80 7.61
N GLY A 326 20.46 27.32 8.66
CA GLY A 326 20.70 27.72 10.05
C GLY A 326 21.74 26.88 10.80
N ALA A 327 22.35 25.87 10.18
CA ALA A 327 23.20 24.90 10.90
C ALA A 327 24.42 25.57 11.58
N SER A 328 25.04 26.54 10.92
CA SER A 328 26.22 27.24 11.47
C SER A 328 25.90 28.18 12.65
N THR A 329 24.67 28.70 12.68
CA THR A 329 24.23 29.74 13.64
C THR A 329 23.27 29.25 14.73
N CYS A 330 22.80 28.02 14.65
CA CYS A 330 21.94 27.44 15.67
C CYS A 330 22.69 27.22 16.99
N ASP A 331 21.93 27.24 18.07
CA ASP A 331 22.47 27.00 19.44
C ASP A 331 22.45 25.50 19.76
N ALA A 332 23.59 24.85 19.52
CA ALA A 332 23.76 23.43 19.83
C ALA A 332 23.69 23.12 21.34
N SER A 333 23.85 24.12 22.21
CA SER A 333 23.80 23.89 23.66
C SER A 333 22.43 23.39 24.12
N ILE A 334 21.34 23.73 23.40
CA ILE A 334 19.99 23.28 23.69
C ILE A 334 19.90 21.74 23.58
N ALA A 335 20.50 21.14 22.56
CA ALA A 335 20.50 19.69 22.37
C ALA A 335 21.55 19.00 23.27
N THR A 336 22.75 19.58 23.38
CA THR A 336 23.84 18.98 24.20
C THR A 336 23.52 18.97 25.69
N ALA A 337 22.77 19.97 26.20
CA ALA A 337 22.26 19.98 27.57
C ALA A 337 21.26 18.82 27.84
N LYS A 338 20.74 18.19 26.77
CA LYS A 338 19.86 17.02 26.84
C LYS A 338 20.59 15.70 26.55
N GLY A 339 21.94 15.74 26.40
CA GLY A 339 22.77 14.55 26.15
C GLY A 339 22.95 14.18 24.68
N TRP A 340 22.49 15.01 23.75
CA TRP A 340 22.62 14.75 22.30
C TRP A 340 23.96 15.28 21.77
N LYS A 341 24.55 14.50 20.85
CA LYS A 341 25.66 14.97 20.00
C LYS A 341 25.11 15.63 18.77
N VAL A 342 25.50 16.87 18.50
CA VAL A 342 25.03 17.61 17.31
C VAL A 342 26.07 17.56 16.21
N THR A 343 25.62 17.19 14.97
CA THR A 343 26.41 17.34 13.74
C THR A 343 25.80 18.50 12.94
N LYS A 344 26.65 19.53 12.66
CA LYS A 344 26.26 20.75 11.95
C LYS A 344 26.75 20.75 10.51
#